data_d4f49d6c3082d3c980bdadfa98891613
#
_entry.id   d4f49d6c3082d3c980bdadfa98891613
#
_cell.length_a   1.000
_cell.length_b   1.000
_cell.length_c   1.000
_cell.angle_alpha   90.00
_cell.angle_beta   90.00
_cell.angle_gamma   90.00
#
_symmetry.space_group_name_H-M   'P 1'
#
loop_
_entity.id
_entity.type
_entity.pdbx_description
1 polymer ?
#
loop_
_entity_poly.entity_id
_entity_poly.type
_entity_poly.pdbx_seq_one_letter_code
_entity_poly.pdbx_strand_id
1 'polypeptide(L)'
;VRIYDPASHAATATSFRRFGPLHRFDHHPGSGPTRNPCPCPTRGVYYAAHDLPGCLVEVFGDDGVIEPAGLMVALPVLRRDLRLLDLRDKGAMRAGTNAAVTKDRERALTHAWSRYFYEEVGLFREIDGIIYPNAHNDEDAVLLYERAEDALLCPDERTMRLDDELLRPTILETAWDNDLDP
;
A
#
# COMPACT_ATOMS: atom_id res chain seq x y z
N VAL A 1 1.41 -7.95 -5.34
CA VAL A 1 2.21 -8.57 -4.26
C VAL A 1 2.04 -7.76 -2.97
N ARG A 2 2.03 -8.42 -1.83
CA ARG A 2 2.00 -7.80 -0.51
C ARG A 2 3.03 -8.46 0.41
N ILE A 3 3.76 -7.64 1.16
CA ILE A 3 4.57 -8.09 2.31
C ILE A 3 3.81 -7.71 3.59
N TYR A 4 3.78 -8.59 4.59
CA TYR A 4 3.11 -8.35 5.86
C TYR A 4 3.77 -9.11 7.02
N ASP A 5 3.63 -8.56 8.22
CA ASP A 5 4.07 -9.22 9.46
C ASP A 5 2.87 -9.94 10.11
N PRO A 6 2.85 -11.29 10.14
CA PRO A 6 1.77 -12.04 10.75
C PRO A 6 1.69 -11.88 12.27
N ALA A 7 2.77 -11.44 12.92
CA ALA A 7 2.77 -11.15 14.35
C ALA A 7 2.15 -9.77 14.67
N SER A 8 2.12 -8.87 13.68
CA SER A 8 1.53 -7.54 13.84
C SER A 8 0.01 -7.59 13.68
N HIS A 9 -0.72 -7.43 14.78
CA HIS A 9 -2.20 -7.38 14.81
C HIS A 9 -2.91 -8.54 14.09
N ALA A 10 -2.32 -9.74 14.10
CA ALA A 10 -2.81 -10.92 13.40
C ALA A 10 -3.06 -10.66 11.90
N ALA A 11 -2.16 -9.91 11.24
CA ALA A 11 -2.29 -9.62 9.83
C ALA A 11 -2.22 -10.89 8.99
N THR A 12 -3.00 -10.92 7.92
CA THR A 12 -3.07 -12.01 6.94
C THR A 12 -2.82 -11.50 5.53
N ALA A 13 -2.69 -12.41 4.58
CA ALA A 13 -2.50 -12.09 3.17
C ALA A 13 -3.54 -11.10 2.60
N THR A 14 -4.75 -11.10 3.13
CA THR A 14 -5.88 -10.28 2.62
C THR A 14 -6.48 -9.33 3.67
N SER A 15 -5.95 -9.26 4.89
CA SER A 15 -6.49 -8.38 5.93
C SER A 15 -6.20 -6.91 5.66
N PHE A 16 -7.18 -6.06 5.91
CA PHE A 16 -7.06 -4.60 5.85
C PHE A 16 -6.67 -4.05 7.22
N ARG A 17 -5.70 -3.14 7.24
CA ARG A 17 -5.33 -2.44 8.48
C ARG A 17 -6.40 -1.40 8.82
N ARG A 18 -7.04 -1.59 9.98
CA ARG A 18 -8.12 -0.72 10.48
C ARG A 18 -7.65 0.21 11.62
N PHE A 19 -6.37 0.48 11.66
CA PHE A 19 -5.74 1.45 12.57
C PHE A 19 -4.98 2.49 11.76
N GLY A 20 -5.22 3.77 12.00
CA GLY A 20 -4.59 4.84 11.22
C GLY A 20 -5.11 6.25 11.58
N PRO A 21 -4.64 7.27 10.84
CA PRO A 21 -3.75 7.19 9.68
C PRO A 21 -2.28 7.00 10.06
N LEU A 22 -1.50 6.24 9.29
CA LEU A 22 -0.06 6.01 9.47
C LEU A 22 0.73 6.27 8.18
N HIS A 23 0.33 5.61 7.09
CA HIS A 23 1.06 5.63 5.81
C HIS A 23 0.47 6.65 4.84
N ARG A 24 1.19 6.90 3.75
CA ARG A 24 1.00 8.02 2.81
C ARG A 24 -0.46 8.32 2.44
N PHE A 25 -1.21 7.34 2.02
CA PHE A 25 -2.59 7.54 1.56
C PHE A 25 -3.64 6.92 2.49
N ASP A 26 -3.38 6.85 3.77
CA ASP A 26 -4.38 6.43 4.73
C ASP A 26 -5.56 7.41 4.77
N HIS A 27 -6.77 6.89 4.58
CA HIS A 27 -7.98 7.71 4.59
C HIS A 27 -8.71 7.70 5.94
N HIS A 28 -8.11 7.12 6.97
CA HIS A 28 -8.67 7.11 8.32
C HIS A 28 -8.94 8.52 8.84
N PRO A 29 -10.04 8.73 9.57
CA PRO A 29 -10.35 10.05 10.13
C PRO A 29 -9.35 10.51 11.18
N GLY A 30 -8.74 9.57 11.90
CA GLY A 30 -7.92 9.86 13.08
C GLY A 30 -8.74 10.39 14.26
N SER A 31 -8.10 10.66 15.37
CA SER A 31 -8.72 11.21 16.58
C SER A 31 -8.18 12.60 16.91
N GLY A 32 -9.06 13.48 17.39
CA GLY A 32 -8.72 14.84 17.79
C GLY A 32 -8.32 15.79 16.65
N PRO A 33 -7.94 17.04 16.96
CA PRO A 33 -7.58 18.06 15.95
C PRO A 33 -6.36 17.66 15.11
N THR A 34 -5.40 16.95 15.69
CA THR A 34 -4.17 16.48 15.06
C THR A 34 -4.34 15.20 14.26
N ARG A 35 -5.56 14.62 14.27
CA ARG A 35 -5.88 13.36 13.59
C ARG A 35 -4.93 12.22 13.96
N ASN A 36 -4.68 12.04 15.26
CA ASN A 36 -3.82 10.97 15.76
C ASN A 36 -4.34 9.59 15.34
N PRO A 37 -3.45 8.63 15.05
CA PRO A 37 -3.85 7.28 14.71
C PRO A 37 -4.74 6.64 15.78
N CYS A 38 -5.82 6.01 15.34
CA CYS A 38 -6.75 5.30 16.22
C CYS A 38 -7.42 4.13 15.47
N PRO A 39 -8.00 3.16 16.18
CA PRO A 39 -8.83 2.12 15.57
C PRO A 39 -10.02 2.74 14.83
N CYS A 40 -10.32 2.23 13.64
CA CYS A 40 -11.45 2.66 12.83
C CYS A 40 -12.17 1.43 12.25
N PRO A 41 -13.35 1.05 12.77
CA PRO A 41 -14.04 -0.15 12.30
C PRO A 41 -14.60 -0.01 10.87
N THR A 42 -14.80 1.23 10.40
CA THR A 42 -15.45 1.52 9.11
C THR A 42 -14.48 1.84 7.98
N ARG A 43 -13.19 2.06 8.28
CA ARG A 43 -12.17 2.34 7.28
C ARG A 43 -10.97 1.44 7.47
N GLY A 44 -10.46 0.96 6.36
CA GLY A 44 -9.29 0.10 6.34
C GLY A 44 -8.47 0.30 5.07
N VAL A 45 -7.21 -0.01 5.13
CA VAL A 45 -6.28 0.11 4.02
C VAL A 45 -5.52 -1.19 3.78
N TYR A 46 -5.26 -1.46 2.52
CA TYR A 46 -4.46 -2.58 2.06
C TYR A 46 -3.44 -2.06 1.06
N TYR A 47 -2.16 -2.14 1.40
CA TYR A 47 -1.07 -1.76 0.52
C TYR A 47 -0.52 -2.97 -0.21
N ALA A 48 -0.21 -2.80 -1.49
CA ALA A 48 0.38 -3.79 -2.37
C ALA A 48 1.21 -3.12 -3.47
N ALA A 49 2.04 -3.89 -4.14
CA ALA A 49 2.74 -3.49 -5.35
C ALA A 49 2.42 -4.46 -6.50
N HIS A 50 2.84 -4.10 -7.70
CA HIS A 50 2.62 -4.94 -8.88
C HIS A 50 3.41 -6.24 -8.79
N ASP A 51 4.65 -6.18 -8.31
CA ASP A 51 5.57 -7.30 -8.19
C ASP A 51 6.34 -7.30 -6.86
N LEU A 52 7.21 -8.26 -6.65
CA LEU A 52 7.99 -8.38 -5.42
C LEU A 52 9.06 -7.28 -5.31
N PRO A 53 9.83 -6.93 -6.35
CA PRO A 53 10.77 -5.81 -6.29
C PRO A 53 10.14 -4.50 -5.82
N GLY A 54 9.05 -4.07 -6.48
CA GLY A 54 8.33 -2.86 -6.09
C GLY A 54 7.77 -2.92 -4.67
N CYS A 55 7.33 -4.11 -4.22
CA CYS A 55 6.86 -4.29 -2.86
C CYS A 55 7.99 -4.18 -1.82
N LEU A 56 9.18 -4.73 -2.12
CA LEU A 56 10.36 -4.62 -1.27
C LEU A 56 10.78 -3.15 -1.10
N VAL A 57 10.84 -2.42 -2.22
CA VAL A 57 11.22 -0.99 -2.20
C VAL A 57 10.18 -0.14 -1.46
N GLU A 58 8.88 -0.40 -1.62
CA GLU A 58 7.83 0.32 -0.87
C GLU A 58 7.89 0.05 0.63
N VAL A 59 8.28 -1.17 1.04
CA VAL A 59 8.33 -1.56 2.46
C VAL A 59 9.62 -1.12 3.14
N PHE A 60 10.76 -1.25 2.46
CA PHE A 60 12.08 -1.08 3.07
C PHE A 60 12.85 0.16 2.61
N GLY A 61 12.34 0.86 1.59
CA GLY A 61 13.04 2.00 1.00
C GLY A 61 13.27 3.18 1.94
N ASP A 62 12.40 3.42 2.92
CA ASP A 62 12.61 4.47 3.93
C ASP A 62 13.75 4.11 4.92
N ASP A 63 13.92 2.83 5.24
CA ASP A 63 14.93 2.33 6.18
C ASP A 63 16.26 2.01 5.49
N GLY A 64 16.23 1.74 4.18
CA GLY A 64 17.41 1.41 3.38
C GLY A 64 17.98 0.01 3.60
N VAL A 65 17.28 -0.83 4.38
CA VAL A 65 17.73 -2.18 4.75
C VAL A 65 16.58 -3.16 4.57
N ILE A 66 16.81 -4.27 3.89
CA ILE A 66 15.81 -5.33 3.72
C ILE A 66 15.97 -6.37 4.85
N GLU A 67 15.03 -6.36 5.80
CA GLU A 67 14.97 -7.32 6.90
C GLU A 67 13.81 -8.32 6.67
N PRO A 68 14.04 -9.46 5.97
CA PRO A 68 12.95 -10.36 5.58
C PRO A 68 12.46 -11.27 6.72
N ALA A 69 13.22 -11.37 7.81
CA ALA A 69 12.96 -12.32 8.90
C ALA A 69 11.60 -12.09 9.57
N GLY A 70 10.79 -13.14 9.66
CA GLY A 70 9.47 -13.09 10.30
C GLY A 70 8.35 -12.53 9.41
N LEU A 71 8.67 -11.96 8.25
CA LEU A 71 7.70 -11.44 7.30
C LEU A 71 7.20 -12.52 6.34
N MET A 72 6.01 -12.28 5.81
CA MET A 72 5.37 -13.10 4.78
C MET A 72 5.19 -12.28 3.50
N VAL A 73 5.32 -12.94 2.36
CA VAL A 73 4.90 -12.43 1.06
C VAL A 73 3.66 -13.17 0.58
N ALA A 74 2.73 -12.44 -0.01
CA ALA A 74 1.49 -12.96 -0.56
C ALA A 74 1.27 -12.47 -1.99
N LEU A 75 0.67 -13.34 -2.80
CA LEU A 75 0.27 -13.08 -4.19
C LEU A 75 -1.27 -13.21 -4.29
N PRO A 76 -2.04 -12.25 -3.76
CA PRO A 76 -3.49 -12.31 -3.82
C PRO A 76 -3.99 -12.29 -5.26
N VAL A 77 -5.14 -12.90 -5.47
CA VAL A 77 -5.89 -12.85 -6.73
C VAL A 77 -7.15 -12.04 -6.56
N LEU A 78 -7.54 -11.34 -7.62
CA LEU A 78 -8.78 -10.57 -7.63
C LEU A 78 -9.96 -11.48 -8.03
N ARG A 79 -11.05 -11.38 -7.28
CA ARG A 79 -12.33 -12.06 -7.55
C ARG A 79 -13.27 -11.23 -8.41
N ARG A 80 -12.97 -9.94 -8.57
CA ARG A 80 -13.66 -8.98 -9.43
C ARG A 80 -12.73 -7.87 -9.88
N ASP A 81 -13.12 -7.14 -10.90
CA ASP A 81 -12.42 -5.93 -11.31
C ASP A 81 -12.45 -4.87 -10.21
N LEU A 82 -11.37 -4.11 -10.10
CA LEU A 82 -11.24 -2.98 -9.18
C LEU A 82 -11.30 -1.66 -9.95
N ARG A 83 -12.01 -0.70 -9.37
CA ARG A 83 -12.02 0.69 -9.84
C ARG A 83 -10.94 1.47 -9.07
N LEU A 84 -9.83 1.75 -9.72
CA LEU A 84 -8.72 2.49 -9.11
C LEU A 84 -8.66 3.92 -9.67
N LEU A 85 -8.39 4.90 -8.79
CA LEU A 85 -7.98 6.23 -9.21
C LEU A 85 -6.50 6.17 -9.60
N ASP A 86 -6.21 6.51 -10.84
CA ASP A 86 -4.84 6.51 -11.35
C ASP A 86 -4.17 7.86 -11.07
N LEU A 87 -3.17 7.88 -10.19
CA LEU A 87 -2.37 9.05 -9.85
C LEU A 87 -1.02 9.09 -10.56
N ARG A 88 -0.75 8.16 -11.47
CA ARG A 88 0.48 8.12 -12.25
C ARG A 88 0.48 9.20 -13.33
N ASP A 89 1.65 9.61 -13.77
CA ASP A 89 1.86 10.59 -14.85
C ASP A 89 0.98 11.84 -14.71
N LYS A 90 0.01 12.01 -15.63
CA LYS A 90 -0.95 13.12 -15.64
C LYS A 90 -2.18 12.86 -14.76
N GLY A 91 -2.28 11.68 -14.17
CA GLY A 91 -3.44 11.25 -13.38
C GLY A 91 -3.64 12.12 -12.15
N ALA A 92 -2.59 12.43 -11.41
CA ALA A 92 -2.65 13.32 -10.25
C ALA A 92 -3.25 14.70 -10.60
N MET A 93 -2.82 15.29 -11.71
CA MET A 93 -3.38 16.58 -12.17
C MET A 93 -4.86 16.47 -12.56
N ARG A 94 -5.25 15.37 -13.20
CA ARG A 94 -6.66 15.11 -13.54
C ARG A 94 -7.53 14.89 -12.32
N ALA A 95 -6.95 14.36 -11.24
CA ALA A 95 -7.62 14.21 -9.94
C ALA A 95 -7.71 15.52 -9.14
N GLY A 96 -7.20 16.64 -9.67
CA GLY A 96 -7.25 17.95 -9.04
C GLY A 96 -6.12 18.23 -8.07
N THR A 97 -5.13 17.36 -7.98
CA THR A 97 -3.91 17.53 -7.17
C THR A 97 -2.69 17.79 -8.08
N ASN A 98 -1.49 17.65 -7.56
CA ASN A 98 -0.25 17.78 -8.34
C ASN A 98 0.56 16.48 -8.31
N ALA A 99 1.52 16.34 -9.23
CA ALA A 99 2.35 15.14 -9.33
C ALA A 99 3.19 14.87 -8.06
N ALA A 100 3.45 15.88 -7.24
CA ALA A 100 4.22 15.71 -6.01
C ALA A 100 3.45 14.96 -4.92
N VAL A 101 2.12 14.86 -4.99
CA VAL A 101 1.29 14.21 -3.96
C VAL A 101 1.74 12.78 -3.65
N THR A 102 2.24 12.06 -4.65
CA THR A 102 2.71 10.67 -4.50
C THR A 102 4.08 10.58 -3.82
N LYS A 103 4.86 11.67 -3.82
CA LYS A 103 6.20 11.78 -3.21
C LYS A 103 6.25 12.71 -1.99
N ASP A 104 5.12 13.35 -1.65
CA ASP A 104 5.08 14.30 -0.56
C ASP A 104 5.34 13.61 0.79
N ARG A 105 6.23 14.22 1.58
CA ARG A 105 6.56 13.73 2.93
C ARG A 105 5.57 14.21 3.99
N GLU A 106 4.76 15.23 3.68
CA GLU A 106 3.72 15.72 4.59
C GLU A 106 2.53 14.77 4.61
N ARG A 107 2.54 13.83 5.54
CA ARG A 107 1.49 12.80 5.67
C ARG A 107 0.09 13.40 5.89
N ALA A 108 -0.02 14.53 6.61
CA ALA A 108 -1.32 15.19 6.83
C ALA A 108 -1.99 15.60 5.51
N LEU A 109 -1.21 16.10 4.54
CA LEU A 109 -1.69 16.47 3.21
C LEU A 109 -2.13 15.24 2.40
N THR A 110 -1.29 14.21 2.35
CA THR A 110 -1.62 12.99 1.58
C THR A 110 -2.80 12.24 2.17
N HIS A 111 -2.96 12.22 3.52
CA HIS A 111 -4.15 11.71 4.19
C HIS A 111 -5.41 12.53 3.82
N ALA A 112 -5.29 13.87 3.73
CA ALA A 112 -6.41 14.73 3.34
C ALA A 112 -6.87 14.43 1.91
N TRP A 113 -5.92 14.27 0.97
CA TRP A 113 -6.22 13.88 -0.40
C TRP A 113 -6.85 12.49 -0.49
N SER A 114 -6.33 11.49 0.23
CA SER A 114 -6.92 10.16 0.23
C SER A 114 -8.34 10.14 0.76
N ARG A 115 -8.63 10.91 1.84
CA ARG A 115 -10.00 11.08 2.33
C ARG A 115 -10.90 11.75 1.29
N TYR A 116 -10.43 12.80 0.63
CA TYR A 116 -11.17 13.50 -0.42
C TYR A 116 -11.52 12.55 -1.57
N PHE A 117 -10.57 11.77 -2.07
CA PHE A 117 -10.83 10.77 -3.11
C PHE A 117 -11.84 9.70 -2.68
N TYR A 118 -11.79 9.30 -1.43
CA TYR A 118 -12.69 8.30 -0.87
C TYR A 118 -14.11 8.85 -0.65
N GLU A 119 -14.25 10.10 -0.18
CA GLU A 119 -15.50 10.70 0.27
C GLU A 119 -16.29 11.39 -0.85
N GLU A 120 -15.59 11.99 -1.84
CA GLU A 120 -16.23 12.73 -2.94
C GLU A 120 -16.73 11.80 -4.06
N VAL A 121 -17.74 11.01 -3.73
CA VAL A 121 -18.33 10.01 -4.64
C VAL A 121 -18.88 10.64 -5.91
N GLY A 122 -19.32 11.91 -5.86
CA GLY A 122 -19.81 12.65 -7.03
C GLY A 122 -18.74 12.87 -8.10
N LEU A 123 -17.47 13.01 -7.71
CA LEU A 123 -16.33 13.20 -8.61
C LEU A 123 -15.61 11.90 -8.94
N PHE A 124 -15.33 11.09 -7.94
CA PHE A 124 -14.47 9.90 -8.07
C PHE A 124 -15.26 8.60 -8.12
N ARG A 125 -16.59 8.67 -7.93
CA ARG A 125 -17.46 7.49 -7.76
C ARG A 125 -17.03 6.70 -6.52
N GLU A 126 -17.46 5.46 -6.41
CA GLU A 126 -17.01 4.56 -5.34
C GLU A 126 -15.76 3.81 -5.81
N ILE A 127 -14.60 4.48 -5.75
CA ILE A 127 -13.34 3.82 -6.08
C ILE A 127 -12.97 2.79 -5.03
N ASP A 128 -12.40 1.68 -5.47
CA ASP A 128 -11.87 0.63 -4.60
C ASP A 128 -10.51 1.00 -4.01
N GLY A 129 -9.81 1.95 -4.63
CA GLY A 129 -8.47 2.35 -4.21
C GLY A 129 -7.79 3.30 -5.18
N ILE A 130 -6.50 3.45 -5.03
CA ILE A 130 -5.62 4.27 -5.87
C ILE A 130 -4.42 3.46 -6.34
N ILE A 131 -3.96 3.74 -7.57
CA ILE A 131 -2.67 3.30 -8.10
C ILE A 131 -1.77 4.52 -8.26
N TYR A 132 -0.53 4.43 -7.81
CA TYR A 132 0.40 5.56 -7.77
C TYR A 132 1.85 5.08 -7.93
N PRO A 133 2.77 5.93 -8.42
CA PRO A 133 4.20 5.63 -8.38
C PRO A 133 4.68 5.70 -6.94
N ASN A 134 5.40 4.69 -6.47
CA ASN A 134 6.02 4.73 -5.14
C ASN A 134 7.05 5.87 -5.05
N ALA A 135 7.44 6.24 -3.84
CA ALA A 135 8.26 7.43 -3.64
C ALA A 135 9.76 7.21 -3.92
N HIS A 136 10.20 5.96 -4.04
CA HIS A 136 11.62 5.61 -4.10
C HIS A 136 12.12 5.39 -5.53
N ASN A 137 11.43 4.56 -6.31
CA ASN A 137 11.87 4.18 -7.66
C ASN A 137 10.80 4.33 -8.76
N ASP A 138 9.69 5.00 -8.45
CA ASP A 138 8.57 5.26 -9.38
C ASP A 138 7.82 4.01 -9.86
N GLU A 139 8.05 2.83 -9.29
CA GLU A 139 7.28 1.63 -9.59
C GLU A 139 5.84 1.72 -9.08
N ASP A 140 4.95 0.97 -9.71
CA ASP A 140 3.52 1.01 -9.39
C ASP A 140 3.21 0.39 -8.03
N ALA A 141 2.69 1.21 -7.14
CA ALA A 141 2.11 0.80 -5.87
C ALA A 141 0.59 0.98 -5.87
N VAL A 142 -0.08 0.17 -5.08
CA VAL A 142 -1.55 0.16 -4.97
C VAL A 142 -1.94 0.27 -3.50
N LEU A 143 -2.84 1.21 -3.21
CA LEU A 143 -3.63 1.22 -2.00
C LEU A 143 -5.05 0.79 -2.33
N LEU A 144 -5.59 -0.17 -1.59
CA LEU A 144 -7.01 -0.49 -1.62
C LEU A 144 -7.70 0.01 -0.34
N TYR A 145 -8.88 0.53 -0.50
CA TYR A 145 -9.81 0.84 0.58
C TYR A 145 -10.61 -0.40 0.97
N GLU A 146 -11.17 -0.43 2.17
CA GLU A 146 -11.95 -1.58 2.68
C GLU A 146 -13.12 -2.00 1.77
N ARG A 147 -13.56 -1.12 0.85
CA ARG A 147 -14.56 -1.46 -0.18
C ARG A 147 -14.11 -2.60 -1.10
N ALA A 148 -12.80 -2.83 -1.20
CA ALA A 148 -12.21 -3.90 -1.98
C ALA A 148 -11.98 -5.20 -1.19
N GLU A 149 -12.38 -5.27 0.08
CA GLU A 149 -12.08 -6.41 0.95
C GLU A 149 -12.66 -7.73 0.39
N ASP A 150 -13.83 -7.67 -0.23
CA ASP A 150 -14.49 -8.80 -0.89
C ASP A 150 -13.81 -9.24 -2.20
N ALA A 151 -13.01 -8.37 -2.77
CA ALA A 151 -12.32 -8.62 -4.03
C ALA A 151 -11.05 -9.45 -3.90
N LEU A 152 -10.50 -9.59 -2.69
CA LEU A 152 -9.23 -10.27 -2.47
C LEU A 152 -9.42 -11.72 -2.02
N LEU A 153 -8.69 -12.61 -2.66
CA LEU A 153 -8.52 -13.99 -2.24
C LEU A 153 -7.02 -14.33 -2.30
N CYS A 154 -6.51 -14.99 -1.28
CA CYS A 154 -5.13 -15.50 -1.32
C CYS A 154 -5.14 -16.94 -0.78
N PRO A 155 -5.11 -17.95 -1.66
CA PRO A 155 -4.91 -19.33 -1.26
C PRO A 155 -3.55 -19.51 -0.57
N ASP A 156 -3.45 -20.48 0.34
CA ASP A 156 -2.25 -20.69 1.16
C ASP A 156 -1.00 -20.94 0.30
N GLU A 157 -1.14 -21.65 -0.82
CA GLU A 157 -0.05 -21.92 -1.77
C GLU A 157 0.49 -20.67 -2.48
N ARG A 158 -0.18 -19.51 -2.32
CA ARG A 158 0.24 -18.23 -2.83
C ARG A 158 0.84 -17.31 -1.75
N THR A 159 1.18 -17.90 -0.62
CA THR A 159 1.93 -17.25 0.46
C THR A 159 3.19 -18.03 0.78
N MET A 160 4.24 -17.31 1.14
CA MET A 160 5.48 -17.91 1.63
C MET A 160 6.18 -16.97 2.60
N ARG A 161 7.17 -17.45 3.31
CA ARG A 161 8.03 -16.60 4.12
C ARG A 161 8.87 -15.70 3.21
N LEU A 162 9.08 -14.46 3.61
CA LEU A 162 9.91 -13.54 2.83
C LEU A 162 11.40 -13.95 2.88
N ASP A 163 11.83 -14.63 3.96
CA ASP A 163 13.18 -15.18 4.12
C ASP A 163 13.36 -16.58 3.50
N ASP A 164 12.43 -17.02 2.62
CA ASP A 164 12.58 -18.27 1.88
C ASP A 164 13.72 -18.17 0.86
N GLU A 165 14.57 -19.19 0.79
CA GLU A 165 15.74 -19.25 -0.11
C GLU A 165 15.35 -19.07 -1.60
N LEU A 166 14.13 -19.42 -1.99
CA LEU A 166 13.63 -19.19 -3.36
C LEU A 166 13.51 -17.70 -3.71
N LEU A 167 13.30 -16.82 -2.73
CA LEU A 167 13.16 -15.38 -2.96
C LEU A 167 14.50 -14.66 -2.87
N ARG A 168 15.52 -15.29 -2.31
CA ARG A 168 16.83 -14.67 -2.08
C ARG A 168 17.46 -14.03 -3.33
N PRO A 169 17.46 -14.66 -4.52
CA PRO A 169 18.00 -14.01 -5.71
C PRO A 169 17.29 -12.68 -6.04
N THR A 170 15.96 -12.68 -6.00
CA THR A 170 15.17 -11.47 -6.26
C THR A 170 15.41 -10.38 -5.21
N ILE A 171 15.53 -10.76 -3.93
CA ILE A 171 15.83 -9.81 -2.84
C ILE A 171 17.20 -9.16 -3.07
N LEU A 172 18.24 -9.95 -3.38
CA LEU A 172 19.59 -9.43 -3.63
C LEU A 172 19.66 -8.53 -4.87
N GLU A 173 18.99 -8.92 -5.96
CA GLU A 173 18.90 -8.11 -7.19
C GLU A 173 18.18 -6.78 -6.90
N THR A 174 17.03 -6.84 -6.21
CA THR A 174 16.29 -5.63 -5.84
C THR A 174 17.10 -4.70 -4.93
N ALA A 175 17.80 -5.26 -3.96
CA ALA A 175 18.67 -4.51 -3.07
C ALA A 175 19.76 -3.78 -3.84
N TRP A 176 20.44 -4.49 -4.75
CA TRP A 176 21.48 -3.92 -5.60
C TRP A 176 20.96 -2.81 -6.51
N ASP A 177 19.82 -3.03 -7.16
CA ASP A 177 19.26 -2.08 -8.13
C ASP A 177 18.73 -0.79 -7.47
N ASN A 178 18.40 -0.84 -6.18
CA ASN A 178 17.80 0.27 -5.46
C ASN A 178 18.68 0.81 -4.31
N ASP A 179 19.97 0.42 -4.26
CA ASP A 179 20.93 0.85 -3.22
C ASP A 179 20.43 0.58 -1.79
N LEU A 180 19.84 -0.60 -1.59
CA LEU A 180 19.39 -1.11 -0.30
C LEU A 180 20.40 -2.14 0.24
N ASP A 181 20.52 -2.24 1.56
CA ASP A 181 21.33 -3.26 2.23
C ASP A 181 20.49 -4.54 2.44
N PRO A 182 20.88 -5.72 1.86
CA PRO A 182 20.11 -6.95 1.93
C PRO A 182 20.29 -7.73 3.23
#